data_cac71bf51b31ac70ea80de25389407cb
#
_entry.id   cac71bf51b31ac70ea80de25389407cb
#
_cell.length_a   1.000
_cell.length_b   1.000
_cell.length_c   1.000
_cell.angle_alpha   90.00
_cell.angle_beta   90.00
_cell.angle_gamma   90.00
#
_symmetry.space_group_name_H-M   'P 1'
#
loop_
_entity.id
_entity.type
_entity.pdbx_description
1 polymer ?
#
loop_
_entity_poly.entity_id
_entity_poly.type
_entity_poly.pdbx_seq_one_letter_code
_entity_poly.pdbx_strand_id
1 'polypeptide(L)'
;MKIELKKDFTWSLVVPTSMGVRITPVNGQPVHCSNMFLMHVSSAESNVASVASFLGLPVKVLTTFVRDSPIARMIKDNLAGRHMAYEGVEVEQGGPWGYRHQFNIADAGYGSRGPRVQNDRAGEVGRTLNVRDFDLNRLFENEGVQILHLSGLIAALSSDTSNFCLELARAAKKHGTRISFDLNFRASFWKNREKELSATFREIASVADILVGNEEDFQLCLGIKGPEEGGKDLASKIDSFKE
;
A
#
# COMPACT_ATOMS: atom_id res chain seq x y z
N MET A 1 -11.63 19.14 -13.38
CA MET A 1 -10.44 19.75 -12.72
C MET A 1 -9.19 19.23 -13.42
N LYS A 2 -8.26 20.08 -13.84
CA LYS A 2 -6.99 19.67 -14.45
C LYS A 2 -5.95 19.52 -13.35
N ILE A 3 -5.41 18.32 -13.13
CA ILE A 3 -4.32 18.10 -12.19
C ILE A 3 -3.01 18.49 -12.88
N GLU A 4 -2.34 19.50 -12.33
CA GLU A 4 -1.01 19.91 -12.82
C GLU A 4 0.06 19.16 -12.04
N LEU A 5 0.99 18.53 -12.75
CA LEU A 5 2.12 17.81 -12.17
C LEU A 5 3.35 18.68 -12.10
N LYS A 6 4.18 18.47 -11.08
CA LYS A 6 5.49 19.12 -10.93
C LYS A 6 6.37 18.83 -12.15
N LYS A 7 7.07 19.84 -12.66
CA LYS A 7 7.93 19.70 -13.86
C LYS A 7 9.34 19.24 -13.53
N ASP A 8 9.87 19.72 -12.40
CA ASP A 8 11.20 19.35 -11.92
C ASP A 8 11.06 18.20 -10.91
N PHE A 9 11.47 17.01 -11.31
CA PHE A 9 11.33 15.80 -10.52
C PHE A 9 12.31 14.71 -10.95
N THR A 10 12.71 13.89 -9.99
CA THR A 10 13.42 12.64 -10.24
C THR A 10 12.44 11.45 -10.28
N TRP A 11 11.36 11.52 -9.50
CA TRP A 11 10.42 10.41 -9.35
C TRP A 11 9.02 10.80 -9.83
N SER A 12 8.52 10.07 -10.81
CA SER A 12 7.12 10.22 -11.25
C SER A 12 6.15 9.67 -10.18
N LEU A 13 6.55 8.61 -9.48
CA LEU A 13 5.72 7.99 -8.46
C LEU A 13 6.58 7.49 -7.30
N VAL A 14 6.16 7.81 -6.08
CA VAL A 14 6.70 7.24 -4.86
C VAL A 14 5.60 6.52 -4.10
N VAL A 15 5.89 5.31 -3.61
CA VAL A 15 4.94 4.47 -2.88
C VAL A 15 5.56 3.92 -1.59
N PRO A 16 5.06 4.28 -0.41
CA PRO A 16 5.38 3.57 0.82
C PRO A 16 4.62 2.24 0.85
N THR A 17 5.28 1.18 1.25
CA THR A 17 4.66 -0.15 1.25
C THR A 17 5.29 -1.13 2.22
N SER A 18 4.52 -2.10 2.68
CA SER A 18 5.01 -3.31 3.33
C SER A 18 5.11 -4.43 2.31
N MET A 19 6.34 -4.74 1.91
CA MET A 19 6.60 -5.80 0.93
C MET A 19 6.47 -7.19 1.55
N GLY A 20 5.86 -8.10 0.83
CA GLY A 20 5.71 -9.48 1.25
C GLY A 20 5.70 -10.47 0.10
N VAL A 21 5.33 -11.69 0.40
CA VAL A 21 5.32 -12.79 -0.56
C VAL A 21 3.93 -13.42 -0.62
N ARG A 22 3.40 -13.55 -1.81
CA ARG A 22 2.24 -14.37 -2.08
C ARG A 22 2.69 -15.80 -2.36
N ILE A 23 2.08 -16.75 -1.67
CA ILE A 23 2.30 -18.18 -1.82
C ILE A 23 1.04 -18.78 -2.43
N THR A 24 1.18 -19.39 -3.61
CA THR A 24 0.04 -19.94 -4.37
C THR A 24 0.32 -21.40 -4.70
N PRO A 25 -0.59 -22.35 -4.39
CA PRO A 25 -0.42 -23.73 -4.77
C PRO A 25 -0.44 -23.88 -6.30
N VAL A 26 0.37 -24.81 -6.81
CA VAL A 26 0.39 -25.10 -8.25
C VAL A 26 -0.87 -25.84 -8.70
N ASN A 27 -1.16 -25.78 -9.99
CA ASN A 27 -2.21 -26.57 -10.66
C ASN A 27 -3.63 -26.38 -10.09
N GLY A 28 -3.92 -25.21 -9.50
CA GLY A 28 -5.25 -24.93 -8.94
C GLY A 28 -5.65 -25.81 -7.76
N GLN A 29 -4.69 -26.48 -7.11
CA GLN A 29 -4.96 -27.32 -5.94
C GLN A 29 -5.36 -26.47 -4.72
N PRO A 30 -6.18 -27.00 -3.80
CA PRO A 30 -6.38 -26.41 -2.50
C PRO A 30 -5.06 -26.37 -1.72
N VAL A 31 -4.87 -25.32 -0.89
CA VAL A 31 -3.64 -25.15 -0.09
C VAL A 31 -3.30 -26.39 0.72
N HIS A 32 -4.30 -27.02 1.39
CA HIS A 32 -4.09 -28.20 2.25
C HIS A 32 -3.79 -29.50 1.50
N CYS A 33 -3.94 -29.50 0.17
CA CYS A 33 -3.66 -30.68 -0.69
C CYS A 33 -2.37 -30.52 -1.48
N SER A 34 -1.73 -29.35 -1.47
CA SER A 34 -0.53 -29.09 -2.25
C SER A 34 0.72 -29.12 -1.37
N ASN A 35 1.76 -29.76 -1.88
CA ASN A 35 3.12 -29.69 -1.33
C ASN A 35 4.07 -28.88 -2.22
N MET A 36 3.55 -28.30 -3.32
CA MET A 36 4.29 -27.44 -4.24
C MET A 36 3.61 -26.07 -4.34
N PHE A 37 4.39 -25.01 -4.17
CA PHE A 37 3.89 -23.64 -4.16
C PHE A 37 4.78 -22.73 -5.01
N LEU A 38 4.16 -21.77 -5.67
CA LEU A 38 4.83 -20.64 -6.29
C LEU A 38 4.90 -19.49 -5.30
N MET A 39 6.05 -18.83 -5.25
CA MET A 39 6.27 -17.65 -4.44
C MET A 39 6.40 -16.41 -5.33
N HIS A 40 5.60 -15.39 -5.06
CA HIS A 40 5.62 -14.13 -5.81
C HIS A 40 5.75 -12.96 -4.84
N VAL A 41 6.71 -12.08 -5.11
CA VAL A 41 6.81 -10.80 -4.37
C VAL A 41 5.59 -9.94 -4.71
N SER A 42 4.92 -9.42 -3.69
CA SER A 42 3.69 -8.66 -3.86
C SER A 42 3.43 -7.67 -2.73
N SER A 43 2.91 -6.53 -3.11
CA SER A 43 2.16 -5.61 -2.27
C SER A 43 1.19 -4.83 -3.16
N ALA A 44 0.13 -4.25 -2.60
CA ALA A 44 -0.83 -3.47 -3.39
C ALA A 44 -0.13 -2.28 -4.04
N GLU A 45 0.65 -1.55 -3.28
CA GLU A 45 1.33 -0.32 -3.68
C GLU A 45 2.43 -0.62 -4.73
N SER A 46 3.20 -1.70 -4.57
CA SER A 46 4.20 -2.08 -5.57
C SER A 46 3.56 -2.55 -6.89
N ASN A 47 2.34 -3.06 -6.86
CA ASN A 47 1.61 -3.37 -8.08
C ASN A 47 1.20 -2.10 -8.83
N VAL A 48 0.77 -1.05 -8.12
CA VAL A 48 0.52 0.28 -8.71
C VAL A 48 1.81 0.85 -9.32
N ALA A 49 2.91 0.82 -8.56
CA ALA A 49 4.22 1.29 -9.03
C ALA A 49 4.73 0.51 -10.25
N SER A 50 4.43 -0.79 -10.35
CA SER A 50 4.82 -1.61 -11.50
C SER A 50 4.24 -1.12 -12.81
N VAL A 51 3.01 -0.60 -12.81
CA VAL A 51 2.37 -0.04 -14.01
C VAL A 51 3.15 1.17 -14.51
N ALA A 52 3.48 2.10 -13.62
CA ALA A 52 4.26 3.28 -13.96
C ALA A 52 5.66 2.90 -14.46
N SER A 53 6.34 1.98 -13.76
CA SER A 53 7.66 1.50 -14.17
C SER A 53 7.64 0.79 -15.53
N PHE A 54 6.63 -0.04 -15.81
CA PHE A 54 6.45 -0.69 -17.10
C PHE A 54 6.28 0.31 -18.25
N LEU A 55 5.68 1.46 -17.96
CA LEU A 55 5.56 2.57 -18.93
C LEU A 55 6.83 3.42 -19.04
N GLY A 56 7.92 3.04 -18.42
CA GLY A 56 9.21 3.74 -18.46
C GLY A 56 9.31 4.94 -17.52
N LEU A 57 8.37 5.13 -16.60
CA LEU A 57 8.40 6.21 -15.64
C LEU A 57 9.27 5.87 -14.43
N PRO A 58 10.10 6.79 -13.91
CA PRO A 58 10.91 6.55 -12.72
C PRO A 58 10.05 6.44 -11.47
N VAL A 59 10.17 5.32 -10.76
CA VAL A 59 9.41 5.04 -9.54
C VAL A 59 10.33 4.67 -8.38
N LYS A 60 9.92 5.02 -7.15
CA LYS A 60 10.63 4.65 -5.92
C LYS A 60 9.68 4.04 -4.91
N VAL A 61 10.10 2.93 -4.31
CA VAL A 61 9.40 2.22 -3.23
C VAL A 61 10.07 2.57 -1.90
N LEU A 62 9.29 2.98 -0.90
CA LEU A 62 9.76 3.19 0.48
C LEU A 62 9.29 2.00 1.32
N THR A 63 10.22 1.29 1.97
CA THR A 63 9.87 0.08 2.72
C THR A 63 10.86 -0.23 3.84
N THR A 64 10.65 -1.34 4.54
CA THR A 64 11.58 -1.89 5.51
C THR A 64 11.92 -3.33 5.14
N PHE A 65 13.13 -3.76 5.51
CA PHE A 65 13.60 -5.12 5.23
C PHE A 65 14.03 -5.80 6.53
N VAL A 66 13.84 -7.11 6.59
CA VAL A 66 14.51 -7.91 7.63
C VAL A 66 15.94 -8.16 7.19
N ARG A 67 16.91 -7.78 8.02
CA ARG A 67 18.34 -7.90 7.72
C ARG A 67 18.72 -9.36 7.43
N ASP A 68 19.54 -9.57 6.42
CA ASP A 68 20.06 -10.88 5.97
C ASP A 68 18.99 -11.93 5.64
N SER A 69 17.72 -11.53 5.53
CA SER A 69 16.63 -12.42 5.18
C SER A 69 16.68 -12.83 3.69
N PRO A 70 16.58 -14.13 3.37
CA PRO A 70 16.45 -14.59 1.99
C PRO A 70 15.21 -13.99 1.30
N ILE A 71 14.13 -13.76 2.05
CA ILE A 71 12.90 -13.13 1.54
C ILE A 71 13.17 -11.65 1.24
N ALA A 72 13.91 -10.93 2.08
CA ALA A 72 14.31 -9.55 1.78
C ALA A 72 15.15 -9.49 0.50
N ARG A 73 16.07 -10.42 0.30
CA ARG A 73 16.86 -10.52 -0.94
C ARG A 73 15.96 -10.77 -2.15
N MET A 74 15.04 -11.73 -2.07
CA MET A 74 14.07 -12.00 -3.13
C MET A 74 13.23 -10.76 -3.47
N ILE A 75 12.82 -9.97 -2.47
CA ILE A 75 12.08 -8.72 -2.68
C ILE A 75 12.93 -7.69 -3.41
N LYS A 76 14.17 -7.47 -2.97
CA LYS A 76 15.10 -6.52 -3.60
C LYS A 76 15.39 -6.88 -5.06
N ASP A 77 15.67 -8.15 -5.32
CA ASP A 77 15.94 -8.65 -6.68
C ASP A 77 14.69 -8.50 -7.59
N ASN A 78 13.49 -8.71 -7.03
CA ASN A 78 12.24 -8.52 -7.75
C ASN A 78 11.96 -7.03 -8.07
N LEU A 79 12.21 -6.13 -7.13
CA LEU A 79 12.08 -4.68 -7.36
C LEU A 79 13.05 -4.22 -8.44
N ALA A 80 14.31 -4.65 -8.38
CA ALA A 80 15.32 -4.36 -9.38
C ALA A 80 14.93 -4.90 -10.77
N GLY A 81 14.44 -6.15 -10.85
CA GLY A 81 13.96 -6.76 -12.09
C GLY A 81 12.74 -6.07 -12.71
N ARG A 82 11.98 -5.31 -11.91
CA ARG A 82 10.89 -4.43 -12.38
C ARG A 82 11.33 -2.99 -12.62
N HIS A 83 12.63 -2.69 -12.59
CA HIS A 83 13.19 -1.34 -12.73
C HIS A 83 12.65 -0.32 -11.73
N MET A 84 12.29 -0.78 -10.53
CA MET A 84 11.82 0.07 -9.45
C MET A 84 12.96 0.35 -8.47
N ALA A 85 13.31 1.62 -8.27
CA ALA A 85 14.19 2.02 -7.19
C ALA A 85 13.51 1.75 -5.84
N TYR A 86 14.31 1.48 -4.82
CA TYR A 86 13.78 1.35 -3.47
C TYR A 86 14.70 2.02 -2.45
N GLU A 87 14.10 2.45 -1.37
CA GLU A 87 14.78 2.97 -0.20
C GLU A 87 14.15 2.35 1.05
N GLY A 88 14.97 1.94 2.01
CA GLY A 88 14.44 1.32 3.21
C GLY A 88 15.53 0.95 4.20
N VAL A 89 15.14 0.87 5.46
CA VAL A 89 16.03 0.44 6.54
C VAL A 89 15.99 -1.08 6.69
N GLU A 90 17.09 -1.62 7.19
CA GLU A 90 17.17 -3.02 7.58
C GLU A 90 16.97 -3.16 9.08
N VAL A 91 16.01 -3.98 9.46
CA VAL A 91 15.62 -4.27 10.85
C VAL A 91 16.11 -5.67 11.21
N GLU A 92 16.72 -5.81 12.38
CA GLU A 92 17.10 -7.12 12.91
C GLU A 92 15.88 -8.03 13.06
N GLN A 93 16.03 -9.30 12.72
CA GLN A 93 14.94 -10.26 12.88
C GLN A 93 14.49 -10.37 14.35
N GLY A 94 15.41 -10.36 15.31
CA GLY A 94 15.10 -10.49 16.73
C GLY A 94 14.77 -11.92 17.17
N GLY A 95 15.33 -12.93 16.49
CA GLY A 95 15.15 -14.34 16.77
C GLY A 95 13.91 -14.96 16.11
N PRO A 96 13.56 -16.22 16.44
CA PRO A 96 12.51 -16.99 15.74
C PRO A 96 11.11 -16.39 15.86
N TRP A 97 10.85 -15.57 16.86
CA TRP A 97 9.56 -14.93 17.14
C TRP A 97 9.53 -13.45 16.75
N GLY A 98 10.62 -12.97 16.13
CA GLY A 98 10.78 -11.59 15.74
C GLY A 98 10.16 -11.24 14.38
N TYR A 99 10.76 -10.26 13.73
CA TYR A 99 10.23 -9.73 12.47
C TYR A 99 10.40 -10.68 11.29
N ARG A 100 9.44 -10.61 10.37
CA ARG A 100 9.48 -11.26 9.06
C ARG A 100 8.72 -10.43 8.02
N HIS A 101 8.94 -10.70 6.75
CA HIS A 101 8.05 -10.22 5.69
C HIS A 101 6.72 -10.98 5.74
N GLN A 102 5.62 -10.28 5.47
CA GLN A 102 4.28 -10.86 5.50
C GLN A 102 4.11 -11.95 4.42
N PHE A 103 3.27 -12.94 4.69
CA PHE A 103 2.83 -13.92 3.73
C PHE A 103 1.35 -13.74 3.40
N ASN A 104 1.04 -13.93 2.11
CA ASN A 104 -0.31 -13.96 1.59
C ASN A 104 -0.52 -15.31 0.92
N ILE A 105 -1.18 -16.23 1.61
CA ILE A 105 -1.45 -17.58 1.10
C ILE A 105 -2.73 -17.49 0.26
N ALA A 106 -2.59 -17.63 -1.05
CA ALA A 106 -3.67 -17.39 -2.01
C ALA A 106 -3.98 -18.63 -2.82
N ASP A 107 -5.15 -19.19 -2.59
CA ASP A 107 -5.75 -20.24 -3.42
C ASP A 107 -6.63 -19.57 -4.48
N ALA A 108 -6.29 -19.72 -5.75
CA ALA A 108 -7.03 -19.11 -6.86
C ALA A 108 -8.43 -19.72 -7.09
N GLY A 109 -8.72 -20.84 -6.44
CA GLY A 109 -9.92 -21.61 -6.72
C GLY A 109 -9.81 -22.44 -8.01
N TYR A 110 -10.76 -23.33 -8.23
CA TYR A 110 -10.89 -24.12 -9.46
C TYR A 110 -12.32 -24.63 -9.64
N GLY A 111 -12.88 -24.50 -10.82
CA GLY A 111 -14.27 -24.89 -11.12
C GLY A 111 -15.26 -24.14 -10.21
N SER A 112 -16.11 -24.88 -9.49
CA SER A 112 -17.08 -24.33 -8.54
C SER A 112 -16.48 -23.92 -7.17
N ARG A 113 -15.20 -24.23 -6.93
CA ARG A 113 -14.49 -23.83 -5.70
C ARG A 113 -13.96 -22.41 -5.85
N GLY A 114 -14.54 -21.49 -5.09
CA GLY A 114 -14.15 -20.08 -5.08
C GLY A 114 -12.72 -19.86 -4.55
N PRO A 115 -12.10 -18.72 -4.87
CA PRO A 115 -10.80 -18.35 -4.36
C PRO A 115 -10.80 -18.14 -2.85
N ARG A 116 -9.67 -18.41 -2.21
CA ARG A 116 -9.47 -18.14 -0.77
C ARG A 116 -8.12 -17.49 -0.57
N VAL A 117 -8.09 -16.48 0.31
CA VAL A 117 -6.86 -15.77 0.65
C VAL A 117 -6.75 -15.71 2.17
N GLN A 118 -5.60 -16.11 2.68
CA GLN A 118 -5.23 -15.94 4.08
C GLN A 118 -4.02 -15.02 4.16
N ASN A 119 -4.19 -13.91 4.88
CA ASN A 119 -3.09 -13.00 5.19
C ASN A 119 -2.43 -13.43 6.50
N ASP A 120 -1.16 -13.76 6.46
CA ASP A 120 -0.35 -14.02 7.63
C ASP A 120 0.65 -12.87 7.84
N ARG A 121 0.29 -11.99 8.78
CA ARG A 121 1.03 -10.77 9.11
C ARG A 121 1.64 -10.78 10.52
N ALA A 122 1.76 -11.94 11.15
CA ALA A 122 2.43 -12.06 12.43
C ALA A 122 3.91 -11.63 12.28
N GLY A 123 4.40 -10.75 13.15
CA GLY A 123 5.78 -10.27 13.09
C GLY A 123 6.12 -9.45 11.82
N GLU A 124 5.13 -8.90 11.13
CA GLU A 124 5.35 -8.14 9.89
C GLU A 124 6.26 -6.94 10.10
N VAL A 125 7.41 -6.92 9.41
CA VAL A 125 8.41 -5.85 9.50
C VAL A 125 7.88 -4.51 8.98
N GLY A 126 6.96 -4.50 8.04
CA GLY A 126 6.35 -3.28 7.51
C GLY A 126 5.62 -2.43 8.57
N ARG A 127 5.26 -3.01 9.71
CA ARG A 127 4.70 -2.27 10.86
C ARG A 127 5.69 -1.33 11.54
N THR A 128 6.98 -1.45 11.25
CA THR A 128 8.05 -0.58 11.78
C THR A 128 8.35 0.61 10.91
N LEU A 129 7.72 0.75 9.73
CA LEU A 129 7.87 1.93 8.87
C LEU A 129 7.66 3.21 9.67
N ASN A 130 8.68 4.07 9.66
CA ASN A 130 8.67 5.28 10.46
C ASN A 130 9.26 6.45 9.66
N VAL A 131 8.75 7.64 9.86
CA VAL A 131 9.20 8.85 9.15
C VAL A 131 10.68 9.17 9.36
N ARG A 132 11.21 8.90 10.55
CA ARG A 132 12.63 9.15 10.90
C ARG A 132 13.63 8.32 10.10
N ASP A 133 13.15 7.27 9.39
CA ASP A 133 13.97 6.38 8.60
C ASP A 133 14.21 6.93 7.17
N PHE A 134 13.58 8.05 6.82
CA PHE A 134 13.61 8.64 5.48
C PHE A 134 13.87 10.15 5.55
N ASP A 135 14.75 10.63 4.68
CA ASP A 135 14.99 12.07 4.51
C ASP A 135 13.93 12.67 3.57
N LEU A 136 12.87 13.22 4.16
CA LEU A 136 11.76 13.80 3.41
C LEU A 136 12.13 15.07 2.65
N ASN A 137 13.10 15.86 3.16
CA ASN A 137 13.57 17.05 2.45
C ASN A 137 14.34 16.63 1.18
N ARG A 138 15.25 15.67 1.31
CA ARG A 138 15.91 15.09 0.14
C ARG A 138 14.91 14.56 -0.88
N LEU A 139 13.92 13.80 -0.43
CA LEU A 139 12.94 13.15 -1.31
C LEU A 139 12.06 14.17 -2.05
N PHE A 140 11.42 15.10 -1.34
CA PHE A 140 10.40 15.98 -1.91
C PHE A 140 10.95 17.31 -2.42
N GLU A 141 12.01 17.84 -1.82
CA GLU A 141 12.63 19.11 -2.20
C GLU A 141 13.74 18.93 -3.23
N ASN A 142 14.73 18.08 -2.92
CA ASN A 142 15.94 17.95 -3.75
C ASN A 142 15.72 17.02 -4.96
N GLU A 143 15.20 15.80 -4.74
CA GLU A 143 14.91 14.85 -5.81
C GLU A 143 13.64 15.24 -6.56
N GLY A 144 12.62 15.66 -5.85
CA GLY A 144 11.31 16.00 -6.41
C GLY A 144 10.49 14.76 -6.77
N VAL A 145 9.20 14.83 -6.42
CA VAL A 145 8.22 13.76 -6.66
C VAL A 145 6.98 14.35 -7.33
N GLN A 146 6.50 13.73 -8.41
CA GLN A 146 5.26 14.17 -9.06
C GLN A 146 4.03 13.68 -8.28
N ILE A 147 3.99 12.38 -7.95
CA ILE A 147 2.86 11.75 -7.27
C ILE A 147 3.38 10.91 -6.10
N LEU A 148 2.83 11.14 -4.92
CA LEU A 148 2.90 10.23 -3.78
C LEU A 148 1.62 9.40 -3.76
N HIS A 149 1.72 8.07 -3.88
CA HIS A 149 0.58 7.18 -3.73
C HIS A 149 0.60 6.50 -2.36
N LEU A 150 -0.39 6.79 -1.56
CA LEU A 150 -0.61 6.23 -0.23
C LEU A 150 -1.73 5.18 -0.27
N SER A 151 -1.63 4.19 0.60
CA SER A 151 -2.66 3.18 0.80
C SER A 151 -3.10 3.14 2.26
N GLY A 152 -4.39 3.09 2.46
CA GLY A 152 -4.99 2.93 3.78
C GLY A 152 -4.57 1.63 4.47
N LEU A 153 -4.24 0.59 3.70
CA LEU A 153 -3.69 -0.64 4.27
C LEU A 153 -2.38 -0.36 5.03
N ILE A 154 -1.48 0.46 4.48
CA ILE A 154 -0.22 0.81 5.14
C ILE A 154 -0.49 1.71 6.35
N ALA A 155 -1.32 2.74 6.20
CA ALA A 155 -1.71 3.61 7.31
C ALA A 155 -2.33 2.83 8.49
N ALA A 156 -3.00 1.70 8.23
CA ALA A 156 -3.67 0.90 9.24
C ALA A 156 -2.80 -0.18 9.91
N LEU A 157 -1.55 -0.40 9.49
CA LEU A 157 -0.71 -1.48 10.05
C LEU A 157 -0.32 -1.27 11.51
N SER A 158 0.02 -0.04 11.90
CA SER A 158 0.41 0.35 13.26
C SER A 158 0.24 1.86 13.44
N SER A 159 0.38 2.36 14.67
CA SER A 159 0.38 3.81 14.93
C SER A 159 1.59 4.50 14.30
N ASP A 160 2.74 3.82 14.24
CA ASP A 160 3.94 4.34 13.54
C ASP A 160 3.68 4.53 12.04
N THR A 161 3.05 3.56 11.39
CA THR A 161 2.73 3.66 9.96
C THR A 161 1.61 4.66 9.68
N SER A 162 0.67 4.84 10.60
CA SER A 162 -0.33 5.92 10.53
C SER A 162 0.36 7.28 10.50
N ASN A 163 1.25 7.53 11.47
CA ASN A 163 2.02 8.77 11.54
C ASN A 163 2.95 8.95 10.33
N PHE A 164 3.60 7.87 9.87
CA PHE A 164 4.43 7.89 8.67
C PHE A 164 3.67 8.35 7.43
N CYS A 165 2.49 7.81 7.18
CA CYS A 165 1.65 8.23 6.06
C CYS A 165 1.20 9.68 6.17
N LEU A 166 0.86 10.15 7.37
CA LEU A 166 0.49 11.55 7.62
C LEU A 166 1.66 12.50 7.34
N GLU A 167 2.85 12.21 7.85
CA GLU A 167 4.02 13.06 7.65
C GLU A 167 4.46 13.07 6.18
N LEU A 168 4.39 11.93 5.49
CA LEU A 168 4.59 11.87 4.03
C LEU A 168 3.59 12.75 3.27
N ALA A 169 2.30 12.68 3.63
CA ALA A 169 1.27 13.49 2.98
C ALA A 169 1.51 14.99 3.19
N ARG A 170 1.83 15.40 4.44
CA ARG A 170 2.16 16.79 4.76
C ARG A 170 3.38 17.30 4.01
N ALA A 171 4.46 16.51 3.98
CA ALA A 171 5.67 16.86 3.25
C ALA A 171 5.41 16.94 1.73
N ALA A 172 4.71 15.99 1.16
CA ALA A 172 4.31 16.00 -0.25
C ALA A 172 3.52 17.27 -0.61
N LYS A 173 2.52 17.61 0.20
CA LYS A 173 1.71 18.83 0.00
C LYS A 173 2.54 20.09 0.06
N LYS A 174 3.42 20.19 1.06
CA LYS A 174 4.34 21.34 1.23
C LYS A 174 5.21 21.59 -0.01
N HIS A 175 5.65 20.53 -0.67
CA HIS A 175 6.57 20.61 -1.83
C HIS A 175 5.84 20.48 -3.20
N GLY A 176 4.51 20.61 -3.24
CA GLY A 176 3.73 20.60 -4.48
C GLY A 176 3.62 19.23 -5.18
N THR A 177 3.96 18.15 -4.48
CA THR A 177 3.71 16.78 -4.93
C THR A 177 2.22 16.46 -4.84
N ARG A 178 1.66 15.84 -5.87
CA ARG A 178 0.27 15.38 -5.85
C ARG A 178 0.14 14.12 -5.01
N ILE A 179 -0.98 14.00 -4.32
CA ILE A 179 -1.25 12.89 -3.41
C ILE A 179 -2.40 12.07 -3.96
N SER A 180 -2.14 10.79 -4.22
CA SER A 180 -3.15 9.77 -4.50
C SER A 180 -3.31 8.91 -3.26
N PHE A 181 -4.52 8.76 -2.76
CA PHE A 181 -4.83 7.96 -1.58
C PHE A 181 -5.87 6.89 -1.90
N ASP A 182 -5.47 5.63 -1.87
CA ASP A 182 -6.35 4.47 -1.94
C ASP A 182 -6.82 4.10 -0.54
N LEU A 183 -8.11 4.22 -0.26
CA LEU A 183 -8.69 3.94 1.05
C LEU A 183 -8.47 2.49 1.48
N ASN A 184 -8.55 1.55 0.57
CA ASN A 184 -8.16 0.14 0.74
C ASN A 184 -8.55 -0.44 2.10
N PHE A 185 -9.83 -0.28 2.50
CA PHE A 185 -10.37 -0.71 3.78
C PHE A 185 -10.16 -2.20 4.04
N ARG A 186 -9.77 -2.52 5.25
CA ARG A 186 -9.65 -3.93 5.70
C ARG A 186 -10.15 -4.03 7.14
N ALA A 187 -11.34 -4.55 7.33
CA ALA A 187 -12.00 -4.65 8.64
C ALA A 187 -11.12 -5.24 9.74
N SER A 188 -10.27 -6.23 9.40
CA SER A 188 -9.37 -6.87 10.38
C SER A 188 -8.30 -5.94 10.96
N PHE A 189 -7.88 -4.90 10.23
CA PHE A 189 -6.92 -3.90 10.72
C PHE A 189 -7.59 -2.77 11.51
N TRP A 190 -8.88 -2.54 11.27
CA TRP A 190 -9.65 -1.49 11.91
C TRP A 190 -10.17 -1.87 13.29
N LYS A 191 -10.32 -3.17 13.56
CA LYS A 191 -10.86 -3.68 14.83
C LYS A 191 -10.15 -3.05 16.04
N ASN A 192 -10.92 -2.39 16.90
CA ASN A 192 -10.48 -1.66 18.10
C ASN A 192 -9.61 -0.41 17.82
N ARG A 193 -9.55 0.06 16.57
CA ARG A 193 -8.82 1.26 16.14
C ARG A 193 -9.68 2.19 15.27
N GLU A 194 -10.97 1.95 15.21
CA GLU A 194 -11.88 2.62 14.27
C GLU A 194 -11.81 4.14 14.41
N LYS A 195 -11.83 4.64 15.64
CA LYS A 195 -11.77 6.09 15.90
C LYS A 195 -10.43 6.71 15.50
N GLU A 196 -9.32 6.05 15.83
CA GLU A 196 -7.97 6.48 15.48
C GLU A 196 -7.80 6.52 13.96
N LEU A 197 -8.13 5.41 13.28
CA LEU A 197 -7.94 5.28 11.85
C LEU A 197 -8.88 6.19 11.06
N SER A 198 -10.13 6.37 11.49
CA SER A 198 -11.03 7.33 10.84
C SER A 198 -10.48 8.77 10.89
N ALA A 199 -9.87 9.18 12.01
CA ALA A 199 -9.22 10.48 12.10
C ALA A 199 -8.03 10.60 11.15
N THR A 200 -7.13 9.60 11.15
CA THR A 200 -5.96 9.53 10.26
C THR A 200 -6.36 9.58 8.78
N PHE A 201 -7.34 8.77 8.40
CA PHE A 201 -7.78 8.69 7.00
C PHE A 201 -8.43 9.99 6.53
N ARG A 202 -9.24 10.65 7.37
CA ARG A 202 -9.81 11.96 7.04
C ARG A 202 -8.74 13.02 6.88
N GLU A 203 -7.72 13.02 7.72
CA GLU A 203 -6.62 13.97 7.60
C GLU A 203 -5.84 13.76 6.29
N ILE A 204 -5.48 12.52 5.94
CA ILE A 204 -4.82 12.21 4.66
C ILE A 204 -5.74 12.60 3.49
N ALA A 205 -7.03 12.22 3.54
CA ALA A 205 -8.00 12.54 2.50
C ALA A 205 -8.19 14.04 2.27
N SER A 206 -8.12 14.84 3.35
CA SER A 206 -8.27 16.31 3.26
C SER A 206 -7.17 17.01 2.46
N VAL A 207 -6.00 16.36 2.30
CA VAL A 207 -4.87 16.89 1.53
C VAL A 207 -4.64 16.15 0.21
N ALA A 208 -5.35 15.03 -0.01
CA ALA A 208 -5.24 14.24 -1.22
C ALA A 208 -5.83 14.96 -2.43
N ASP A 209 -5.19 14.80 -3.59
CA ASP A 209 -5.69 15.30 -4.87
C ASP A 209 -6.52 14.24 -5.60
N ILE A 210 -6.29 12.96 -5.31
CA ILE A 210 -7.00 11.80 -5.87
C ILE A 210 -7.35 10.85 -4.72
N LEU A 211 -8.64 10.51 -4.58
CA LEU A 211 -9.12 9.47 -3.68
C LEU A 211 -9.59 8.27 -4.50
N VAL A 212 -9.19 7.07 -4.07
CA VAL A 212 -9.56 5.81 -4.68
C VAL A 212 -10.21 4.92 -3.63
N GLY A 213 -11.30 4.28 -3.98
CA GLY A 213 -12.05 3.38 -3.11
C GLY A 213 -13.39 3.02 -3.73
N ASN A 214 -14.05 2.01 -3.19
CA ASN A 214 -15.46 1.72 -3.47
C ASN A 214 -16.36 2.47 -2.48
N GLU A 215 -17.68 2.36 -2.64
CA GLU A 215 -18.67 3.04 -1.80
C GLU A 215 -18.52 2.65 -0.31
N GLU A 216 -18.22 1.38 -0.04
CA GLU A 216 -18.01 0.88 1.33
C GLU A 216 -16.76 1.50 1.95
N ASP A 217 -15.66 1.63 1.20
CA ASP A 217 -14.43 2.27 1.65
C ASP A 217 -14.69 3.74 2.05
N PHE A 218 -15.41 4.51 1.24
CA PHE A 218 -15.77 5.90 1.56
C PHE A 218 -16.66 6.00 2.80
N GLN A 219 -17.64 5.12 2.92
CA GLN A 219 -18.54 5.11 4.06
C GLN A 219 -17.81 4.72 5.35
N LEU A 220 -17.04 3.63 5.35
CA LEU A 220 -16.41 3.10 6.55
C LEU A 220 -15.17 3.88 6.97
N CYS A 221 -14.34 4.34 6.02
CA CYS A 221 -13.12 5.08 6.34
C CYS A 221 -13.38 6.56 6.66
N LEU A 222 -14.24 7.21 5.86
CA LEU A 222 -14.42 8.66 5.91
C LEU A 222 -15.76 9.09 6.51
N GLY A 223 -16.71 8.16 6.64
CA GLY A 223 -18.07 8.45 7.10
C GLY A 223 -18.92 9.19 6.06
N ILE A 224 -18.52 9.14 4.80
CA ILE A 224 -19.27 9.74 3.68
C ILE A 224 -20.37 8.76 3.30
N LYS A 225 -21.63 9.16 3.55
CA LYS A 225 -22.78 8.37 3.15
C LYS A 225 -23.06 8.63 1.68
N GLY A 226 -22.85 7.59 0.86
CA GLY A 226 -23.33 7.56 -0.51
C GLY A 226 -24.81 7.13 -0.59
N PRO A 227 -25.39 7.09 -1.79
CA PRO A 227 -26.72 6.49 -1.98
C PRO A 227 -26.68 5.05 -1.48
N GLU A 228 -27.76 4.65 -0.79
CA GLU A 228 -27.91 3.29 -0.27
C GLU A 228 -27.76 2.25 -1.39
N GLU A 229 -27.20 1.10 -1.03
CA GLU A 229 -26.96 -0.01 -1.95
C GLU A 229 -28.19 -0.39 -2.79
N GLY A 230 -27.92 -0.83 -4.03
CA GLY A 230 -28.94 -1.30 -4.95
C GLY A 230 -29.59 -0.22 -5.79
N GLY A 231 -29.18 1.03 -5.67
CA GLY A 231 -29.57 2.05 -6.63
C GLY A 231 -29.15 1.65 -8.03
N LYS A 232 -30.14 1.54 -8.93
CA LYS A 232 -29.91 1.17 -10.34
C LYS A 232 -29.21 2.27 -11.14
N ASP A 233 -29.00 3.43 -10.53
CA ASP A 233 -28.42 4.61 -11.16
C ASP A 233 -27.01 4.88 -10.67
N LEU A 234 -26.03 4.43 -11.45
CA LEU A 234 -24.61 4.67 -11.20
C LEU A 234 -24.27 6.18 -11.23
N ALA A 235 -24.98 6.98 -12.00
CA ALA A 235 -24.72 8.41 -12.12
C ALA A 235 -25.07 9.14 -10.81
N SER A 236 -26.17 8.81 -10.14
CA SER A 236 -26.52 9.39 -8.86
C SER A 236 -25.54 9.02 -7.74
N LYS A 237 -24.96 7.81 -7.80
CA LYS A 237 -23.91 7.38 -6.88
C LYS A 237 -22.62 8.18 -7.06
N ILE A 238 -22.21 8.40 -8.29
CA ILE A 238 -21.03 9.18 -8.61
C ILE A 238 -21.19 10.64 -8.15
N ASP A 239 -22.36 11.22 -8.37
CA ASP A 239 -22.60 12.62 -8.00
C ASP A 239 -22.61 12.85 -6.49
N SER A 240 -23.10 11.89 -5.69
CA SER A 240 -23.05 11.98 -4.21
C SER A 240 -21.65 11.92 -3.61
N PHE A 241 -20.63 11.49 -4.35
CA PHE A 241 -19.23 11.50 -3.91
C PHE A 241 -18.45 12.72 -4.41
N LYS A 242 -19.07 13.60 -5.22
CA LYS A 242 -18.43 14.82 -5.71
C LYS A 242 -18.60 16.03 -4.80
N GLU A 243 -19.57 15.99 -3.88
CA GLU A 243 -19.83 16.99 -2.85
C GLU A 243 -19.01 16.75 -1.59
#